data_3efc4e34a83aa5fb80df9ecd36886a53
#
_entry.id   3efc4e34a83aa5fb80df9ecd36886a53
#
_cell.length_a   1.000
_cell.length_b   1.000
_cell.length_c   1.000
_cell.angle_alpha   90.00
_cell.angle_beta   90.00
_cell.angle_gamma   90.00
#
_symmetry.space_group_name_H-M   'P 1'
#
loop_
_entity.id
_entity.type
_entity.pdbx_description
1 polymer ?
#
loop_
_entity_poly.entity_id
_entity_poly.type
_entity_poly.pdbx_seq_one_letter_code
_entity_poly.pdbx_strand_id
1 'polypeptide(L)'
;MSVWYVLFVSPIFMQNVEQDARFAAEFNADVNAEKIAEVYAEAYLNAVAGQGGSVDDAVAEFASFVDVLKSQPKFEAVLASAMISTTEKVSLLEKAIASSASAIFWNFLQIVAQRNRLDLVRSIFSQAQVLLDERQKRIPVTITTATEVDSQLFSALSEKLRGVLGGEPIIRSVIDPEVIGGLVVRVGDTVYDASVSTQLQNVCRQMIERSAQEIQNRRESFRAG
;
A
#
# COMPACT_ATOMS: atom_id res chain seq x y z
N MET A 1 57.30 6.97 -26.40
CA MET A 1 57.02 8.05 -25.44
C MET A 1 55.62 7.83 -24.93
N SER A 2 55.57 7.46 -23.68
CA SER A 2 54.40 6.93 -22.97
C SER A 2 53.40 8.00 -22.66
N VAL A 3 52.12 7.75 -22.97
CA VAL A 3 51.02 8.57 -22.51
C VAL A 3 50.37 7.86 -21.34
N TRP A 4 50.72 8.26 -20.11
CA TRP A 4 50.04 7.95 -18.89
C TRP A 4 48.83 8.90 -18.77
N TYR A 5 47.67 8.47 -19.17
CA TYR A 5 46.41 9.12 -18.78
C TYR A 5 45.85 8.36 -17.57
N VAL A 6 46.33 8.70 -16.40
CA VAL A 6 45.72 8.29 -15.15
C VAL A 6 44.42 9.10 -15.04
N LEU A 7 43.28 8.42 -15.27
CA LEU A 7 41.98 8.92 -14.92
C LEU A 7 41.93 9.18 -13.42
N PHE A 8 42.05 10.43 -13.04
CA PHE A 8 41.74 10.92 -11.71
C PHE A 8 40.24 10.84 -11.52
N VAL A 9 39.74 9.66 -11.18
CA VAL A 9 38.34 9.50 -10.78
C VAL A 9 38.21 10.22 -9.45
N SER A 10 37.47 11.36 -9.47
CA SER A 10 37.23 12.18 -8.29
C SER A 10 36.64 11.32 -7.16
N PRO A 11 37.12 11.44 -5.92
CA PRO A 11 36.58 10.70 -4.76
C PRO A 11 35.06 10.89 -4.59
N ILE A 12 34.54 12.01 -5.04
CA ILE A 12 33.09 12.32 -5.06
C ILE A 12 32.33 11.38 -6.01
N PHE A 13 32.91 11.03 -7.17
CA PHE A 13 32.28 10.12 -8.11
C PHE A 13 32.23 8.68 -7.59
N MET A 14 33.28 8.23 -6.90
CA MET A 14 33.29 6.92 -6.24
C MET A 14 32.30 6.84 -5.08
N GLN A 15 32.15 7.90 -4.30
CA GLN A 15 31.16 7.94 -3.21
C GLN A 15 29.72 7.85 -3.72
N ASN A 16 29.40 8.53 -4.82
CA ASN A 16 28.07 8.43 -5.44
C ASN A 16 27.80 7.03 -5.98
N VAL A 17 28.76 6.40 -6.65
CA VAL A 17 28.60 5.03 -7.18
C VAL A 17 28.42 3.99 -6.04
N GLU A 18 29.12 4.15 -4.91
CA GLU A 18 28.91 3.27 -3.75
C GLU A 18 27.55 3.51 -3.07
N GLN A 19 27.10 4.76 -2.99
CA GLN A 19 25.76 5.08 -2.48
C GLN A 19 24.66 4.54 -3.38
N ASP A 20 24.78 4.71 -4.69
CA ASP A 20 23.83 4.18 -5.66
C ASP A 20 23.81 2.63 -5.64
N ALA A 21 24.96 1.98 -5.51
CA ALA A 21 25.05 0.53 -5.39
C ALA A 21 24.40 0.01 -4.09
N ARG A 22 24.59 0.70 -2.96
CA ARG A 22 23.93 0.37 -1.68
C ARG A 22 22.43 0.56 -1.77
N PHE A 23 21.99 1.70 -2.32
CA PHE A 23 20.56 1.98 -2.54
C PHE A 23 19.91 0.95 -3.46
N ALA A 24 20.57 0.57 -4.55
CA ALA A 24 20.11 -0.49 -5.44
C ALA A 24 20.06 -1.86 -4.77
N ALA A 25 21.02 -2.18 -3.89
CA ALA A 25 21.06 -3.43 -3.14
C ALA A 25 19.93 -3.48 -2.08
N GLU A 26 19.71 -2.41 -1.34
CA GLU A 26 18.61 -2.28 -0.39
C GLU A 26 17.26 -2.37 -1.09
N PHE A 27 17.06 -1.65 -2.19
CA PHE A 27 15.83 -1.69 -2.99
C PHE A 27 15.54 -3.10 -3.53
N ASN A 28 16.55 -3.80 -4.05
CA ASN A 28 16.39 -5.19 -4.51
C ASN A 28 16.13 -6.17 -3.36
N ALA A 29 16.68 -5.93 -2.18
CA ALA A 29 16.38 -6.73 -1.00
C ALA A 29 14.94 -6.56 -0.55
N ASP A 30 14.42 -5.33 -0.54
CA ASP A 30 13.04 -5.02 -0.19
C ASP A 30 12.05 -5.64 -1.20
N VAL A 31 12.30 -5.52 -2.50
CA VAL A 31 11.48 -6.13 -3.56
C VAL A 31 11.47 -7.66 -3.44
N ASN A 32 12.61 -8.28 -3.12
CA ASN A 32 12.67 -9.72 -2.89
C ASN A 32 11.92 -10.13 -1.62
N ALA A 33 12.02 -9.35 -0.55
CA ALA A 33 11.30 -9.59 0.70
C ALA A 33 9.77 -9.51 0.48
N GLU A 34 9.31 -8.55 -0.29
CA GLU A 34 7.90 -8.37 -0.62
C GLU A 34 7.34 -9.54 -1.45
N LYS A 35 8.06 -9.99 -2.48
CA LYS A 35 7.68 -11.18 -3.26
C LYS A 35 7.66 -12.47 -2.43
N ILE A 36 8.61 -12.62 -1.51
CA ILE A 36 8.62 -13.75 -0.59
C ILE A 36 7.39 -13.66 0.33
N ALA A 37 7.09 -12.49 0.86
CA ALA A 37 5.94 -12.27 1.72
C ALA A 37 4.62 -12.60 1.01
N GLU A 38 4.48 -12.21 -0.26
CA GLU A 38 3.32 -12.54 -1.11
C GLU A 38 3.12 -14.05 -1.24
N VAL A 39 4.18 -14.80 -1.57
CA VAL A 39 4.11 -16.27 -1.71
C VAL A 39 3.70 -16.95 -0.40
N TYR A 40 4.25 -16.50 0.75
CA TYR A 40 3.86 -17.05 2.04
C TYR A 40 2.41 -16.69 2.42
N ALA A 41 1.98 -15.46 2.14
CA ALA A 41 0.62 -15.01 2.37
C ALA A 41 -0.38 -15.82 1.53
N GLU A 42 -0.09 -16.00 0.24
CA GLU A 42 -0.92 -16.80 -0.65
C GLU A 42 -1.01 -18.26 -0.19
N ALA A 43 0.12 -18.87 0.18
CA ALA A 43 0.16 -20.24 0.68
C ALA A 43 -0.68 -20.39 1.96
N TYR A 44 -0.60 -19.43 2.89
CA TYR A 44 -1.40 -19.42 4.11
C TYR A 44 -2.90 -19.35 3.81
N LEU A 45 -3.32 -18.38 3.00
CA LEU A 45 -4.73 -18.21 2.65
C LEU A 45 -5.29 -19.43 1.88
N ASN A 46 -4.49 -20.03 1.01
CA ASN A 46 -4.86 -21.26 0.29
C ASN A 46 -4.99 -22.46 1.24
N ALA A 47 -4.11 -22.59 2.23
CA ALA A 47 -4.19 -23.65 3.24
C ALA A 47 -5.46 -23.52 4.09
N VAL A 48 -5.84 -22.30 4.48
CA VAL A 48 -7.08 -22.01 5.21
C VAL A 48 -8.31 -22.37 4.36
N ALA A 49 -8.36 -21.91 3.12
CA ALA A 49 -9.45 -22.18 2.19
C ALA A 49 -9.59 -23.70 1.89
N GLY A 50 -8.47 -24.39 1.73
CA GLY A 50 -8.45 -25.83 1.45
C GLY A 50 -8.97 -26.70 2.61
N GLN A 51 -8.93 -26.19 3.85
CA GLN A 51 -9.51 -26.87 5.03
C GLN A 51 -10.94 -26.39 5.36
N GLY A 52 -11.54 -25.55 4.50
CA GLY A 52 -12.89 -25.03 4.70
C GLY A 52 -12.99 -23.99 5.83
N GLY A 53 -11.86 -23.43 6.25
CA GLY A 53 -11.81 -22.35 7.25
C GLY A 53 -12.24 -21.00 6.66
N SER A 54 -12.71 -20.10 7.53
CA SER A 54 -12.96 -18.70 7.17
C SER A 54 -11.64 -17.99 6.98
N VAL A 55 -11.43 -17.42 5.79
CA VAL A 55 -10.21 -16.67 5.48
C VAL A 55 -10.18 -15.36 6.29
N ASP A 56 -11.35 -14.76 6.55
CA ASP A 56 -11.47 -13.55 7.37
C ASP A 56 -11.02 -13.81 8.82
N ASP A 57 -11.47 -14.92 9.42
CA ASP A 57 -11.08 -15.29 10.77
C ASP A 57 -9.58 -15.59 10.87
N ALA A 58 -9.02 -16.23 9.86
CA ALA A 58 -7.59 -16.52 9.80
C ALA A 58 -6.74 -15.25 9.70
N VAL A 59 -7.18 -14.25 8.91
CA VAL A 59 -6.49 -12.96 8.84
C VAL A 59 -6.68 -12.15 10.13
N ALA A 60 -7.84 -12.24 10.79
CA ALA A 60 -8.07 -11.63 12.09
C ALA A 60 -7.18 -12.25 13.19
N GLU A 61 -7.00 -13.58 13.17
CA GLU A 61 -6.06 -14.28 14.05
C GLU A 61 -4.62 -13.79 13.81
N PHE A 62 -4.21 -13.68 12.54
CA PHE A 62 -2.90 -13.15 12.17
C PHE A 62 -2.73 -11.68 12.62
N ALA A 63 -3.76 -10.84 12.47
CA ALA A 63 -3.76 -9.45 12.97
C ALA A 63 -3.49 -9.40 14.47
N SER A 64 -4.16 -10.25 15.25
CA SER A 64 -3.98 -10.36 16.71
C SER A 64 -2.54 -10.70 17.07
N PHE A 65 -1.90 -11.60 16.32
CA PHE A 65 -0.49 -11.93 16.52
C PHE A 65 0.45 -10.76 16.19
N VAL A 66 0.21 -10.05 15.10
CA VAL A 66 1.00 -8.87 14.73
C VAL A 66 0.85 -7.76 15.78
N ASP A 67 -0.32 -7.60 16.36
CA ASP A 67 -0.54 -6.62 17.42
C ASP A 67 0.22 -6.99 18.72
N VAL A 68 0.35 -8.28 19.02
CA VAL A 68 1.25 -8.75 20.09
C VAL A 68 2.71 -8.39 19.78
N LEU A 69 3.16 -8.57 18.53
CA LEU A 69 4.52 -8.18 18.11
C LEU A 69 4.75 -6.67 18.25
N LYS A 70 3.75 -5.85 17.87
CA LYS A 70 3.84 -4.37 18.03
C LYS A 70 3.90 -3.95 19.50
N SER A 71 3.15 -4.62 20.35
CA SER A 71 3.13 -4.32 21.79
C SER A 71 4.40 -4.76 22.52
N GLN A 72 5.13 -5.73 21.95
CA GLN A 72 6.34 -6.32 22.55
C GLN A 72 7.54 -6.30 21.57
N PRO A 73 8.16 -5.15 21.33
CA PRO A 73 9.26 -5.02 20.36
C PRO A 73 10.48 -5.87 20.70
N LYS A 74 10.71 -6.20 22.00
CA LYS A 74 11.77 -7.12 22.40
C LYS A 74 11.52 -8.54 21.91
N PHE A 75 10.28 -9.01 21.96
CA PHE A 75 9.90 -10.33 21.44
C PHE A 75 10.08 -10.41 19.94
N GLU A 76 9.67 -9.39 19.20
CA GLU A 76 9.90 -9.29 17.76
C GLU A 76 11.39 -9.31 17.41
N ALA A 77 12.22 -8.54 18.12
CA ALA A 77 13.67 -8.52 17.90
C ALA A 77 14.33 -9.89 18.14
N VAL A 78 13.84 -10.66 19.12
CA VAL A 78 14.29 -12.03 19.37
C VAL A 78 13.93 -12.96 18.22
N LEU A 79 12.71 -12.87 17.69
CA LEU A 79 12.23 -13.68 16.57
C LEU A 79 12.97 -13.34 15.26
N ALA A 80 13.26 -12.07 15.03
CA ALA A 80 14.00 -11.59 13.84
C ALA A 80 15.51 -11.89 13.92
N SER A 81 16.07 -12.11 15.11
CA SER A 81 17.49 -12.33 15.30
C SER A 81 17.98 -13.59 14.58
N ALA A 82 19.03 -13.45 13.77
CA ALA A 82 19.70 -14.58 13.14
C ALA A 82 20.58 -15.41 14.12
N MET A 83 20.85 -14.88 15.32
CA MET A 83 21.72 -15.53 16.31
C MET A 83 20.99 -16.60 17.13
N ILE A 84 19.67 -16.59 17.14
CA ILE A 84 18.85 -17.52 17.90
C ILE A 84 18.49 -18.70 17.00
N SER A 85 18.65 -19.91 17.53
CA SER A 85 18.35 -21.14 16.79
C SER A 85 16.86 -21.27 16.47
N THR A 86 16.54 -21.90 15.36
CA THR A 86 15.15 -22.14 14.94
C THR A 86 14.34 -22.89 16.01
N THR A 87 14.96 -23.83 16.70
CA THR A 87 14.32 -24.61 17.77
C THR A 87 13.95 -23.75 18.98
N GLU A 88 14.80 -22.80 19.36
CA GLU A 88 14.52 -21.85 20.43
C GLU A 88 13.40 -20.88 20.03
N LYS A 89 13.42 -20.36 18.78
CA LYS A 89 12.35 -19.52 18.25
C LYS A 89 11.00 -20.24 18.29
N VAL A 90 10.94 -21.49 17.83
CA VAL A 90 9.71 -22.30 17.85
C VAL A 90 9.25 -22.54 19.27
N SER A 91 10.14 -22.85 20.22
CA SER A 91 9.75 -23.03 21.63
C SER A 91 9.24 -21.76 22.30
N LEU A 92 9.76 -20.59 21.89
CA LEU A 92 9.25 -19.27 22.34
C LEU A 92 7.86 -18.99 21.77
N LEU A 93 7.66 -19.26 20.48
CA LEU A 93 6.35 -19.12 19.85
C LEU A 93 5.32 -20.07 20.49
N GLU A 94 5.70 -21.32 20.78
CA GLU A 94 4.85 -22.31 21.43
C GLU A 94 4.34 -21.80 22.78
N LYS A 95 5.23 -21.26 23.60
CA LYS A 95 4.89 -20.70 24.92
C LYS A 95 4.02 -19.46 24.83
N ALA A 96 4.18 -18.66 23.76
CA ALA A 96 3.46 -17.40 23.62
C ALA A 96 2.05 -17.57 23.05
N ILE A 97 1.85 -18.49 22.11
CA ILE A 97 0.63 -18.52 21.30
C ILE A 97 0.01 -19.91 21.06
N ALA A 98 0.68 -21.02 21.40
CA ALA A 98 0.16 -22.37 21.08
C ALA A 98 -1.20 -22.66 21.72
N SER A 99 -1.53 -22.03 22.84
CA SER A 99 -2.83 -22.21 23.53
C SER A 99 -3.98 -21.45 22.89
N SER A 100 -3.70 -20.44 22.07
CA SER A 100 -4.70 -19.54 21.46
C SER A 100 -4.72 -19.62 19.92
N ALA A 101 -3.67 -20.19 19.32
CA ALA A 101 -3.54 -20.26 17.86
C ALA A 101 -4.28 -21.47 17.28
N SER A 102 -4.89 -21.27 16.11
CA SER A 102 -5.43 -22.35 15.30
C SER A 102 -4.32 -23.31 14.81
N ALA A 103 -4.65 -24.56 14.57
CA ALA A 103 -3.67 -25.55 14.10
C ALA A 103 -3.03 -25.15 12.76
N ILE A 104 -3.78 -24.45 11.89
CA ILE A 104 -3.29 -24.00 10.59
C ILE A 104 -2.29 -22.86 10.78
N PHE A 105 -2.62 -21.88 11.61
CA PHE A 105 -1.76 -20.74 11.90
C PHE A 105 -0.48 -21.16 12.62
N TRP A 106 -0.59 -22.10 13.56
CA TRP A 106 0.56 -22.67 14.24
C TRP A 106 1.52 -23.38 13.28
N ASN A 107 1.00 -24.25 12.40
CA ASN A 107 1.81 -24.93 11.39
C ASN A 107 2.46 -23.93 10.42
N PHE A 108 1.74 -22.88 10.04
CA PHE A 108 2.27 -21.82 9.20
C PHE A 108 3.46 -21.12 9.87
N LEU A 109 3.33 -20.71 11.13
CA LEU A 109 4.41 -20.05 11.87
C LEU A 109 5.63 -20.96 12.07
N GLN A 110 5.41 -22.27 12.27
CA GLN A 110 6.51 -23.24 12.32
C GLN A 110 7.29 -23.28 10.99
N ILE A 111 6.59 -23.29 9.85
CA ILE A 111 7.22 -23.28 8.52
C ILE A 111 8.02 -22.00 8.32
N VAL A 112 7.44 -20.84 8.64
CA VAL A 112 8.12 -19.55 8.55
C VAL A 112 9.37 -19.52 9.45
N ALA A 113 9.29 -20.06 10.66
CA ALA A 113 10.40 -20.19 11.58
C ALA A 113 11.51 -21.10 11.04
N GLN A 114 11.15 -22.29 10.52
CA GLN A 114 12.08 -23.26 9.93
C GLN A 114 12.83 -22.67 8.73
N ARG A 115 12.21 -21.78 7.98
CA ARG A 115 12.80 -21.06 6.85
C ARG A 115 13.56 -19.81 7.29
N ASN A 116 13.62 -19.55 8.59
CA ASN A 116 14.25 -18.35 9.18
C ASN A 116 13.73 -17.02 8.57
N ARG A 117 12.41 -16.94 8.38
CA ARG A 117 11.72 -15.80 7.76
C ARG A 117 10.75 -15.10 8.72
N LEU A 118 10.95 -15.24 10.04
CA LEU A 118 10.13 -14.58 11.04
C LEU A 118 10.29 -13.05 11.03
N ASP A 119 11.37 -12.54 10.48
CA ASP A 119 11.60 -11.12 10.18
C ASP A 119 10.57 -10.55 9.21
N LEU A 120 10.04 -11.37 8.30
CA LEU A 120 9.07 -10.97 7.28
C LEU A 120 7.61 -11.09 7.73
N VAL A 121 7.31 -11.50 8.96
CA VAL A 121 5.94 -11.76 9.42
C VAL A 121 5.01 -10.56 9.22
N ARG A 122 5.47 -9.35 9.46
CA ARG A 122 4.68 -8.14 9.23
C ARG A 122 4.38 -7.92 7.74
N SER A 123 5.38 -8.12 6.89
CA SER A 123 5.20 -8.00 5.44
C SER A 123 4.26 -9.08 4.92
N ILE A 124 4.38 -10.32 5.43
CA ILE A 124 3.47 -11.43 5.08
C ILE A 124 2.03 -11.09 5.48
N PHE A 125 1.82 -10.51 6.67
CA PHE A 125 0.50 -10.08 7.11
C PHE A 125 -0.07 -8.98 6.21
N SER A 126 0.74 -7.98 5.85
CA SER A 126 0.32 -6.91 4.93
C SER A 126 -0.12 -7.47 3.57
N GLN A 127 0.66 -8.40 3.02
CA GLN A 127 0.30 -9.07 1.76
C GLN A 127 -0.94 -9.96 1.91
N ALA A 128 -1.12 -10.63 3.04
CA ALA A 128 -2.32 -11.43 3.31
C ALA A 128 -3.59 -10.56 3.34
N GLN A 129 -3.51 -9.34 3.87
CA GLN A 129 -4.63 -8.38 3.82
C GLN A 129 -4.94 -7.95 2.39
N VAL A 130 -3.93 -7.60 1.60
CA VAL A 130 -4.10 -7.21 0.18
C VAL A 130 -4.76 -8.35 -0.61
N LEU A 131 -4.24 -9.57 -0.49
CA LEU A 131 -4.80 -10.75 -1.17
C LEU A 131 -6.22 -11.09 -0.70
N LEU A 132 -6.55 -10.87 0.57
CA LEU A 132 -7.91 -11.03 1.08
C LEU A 132 -8.86 -10.03 0.42
N ASP A 133 -8.47 -8.76 0.37
CA ASP A 133 -9.27 -7.70 -0.23
C ASP A 133 -9.48 -7.95 -1.74
N GLU A 134 -8.45 -8.42 -2.45
CA GLU A 134 -8.55 -8.80 -3.85
C GLU A 134 -9.52 -9.98 -4.07
N ARG A 135 -9.41 -11.05 -3.24
CA ARG A 135 -10.31 -12.22 -3.33
C ARG A 135 -11.76 -11.87 -3.07
N GLN A 136 -11.99 -10.94 -2.16
CA GLN A 136 -13.34 -10.45 -1.81
C GLN A 136 -13.81 -9.30 -2.71
N LYS A 137 -13.01 -8.93 -3.73
CA LYS A 137 -13.28 -7.77 -4.59
C LYS A 137 -13.55 -6.51 -3.78
N ARG A 138 -12.84 -6.37 -2.66
CA ARG A 138 -12.84 -5.16 -1.85
C ARG A 138 -11.96 -4.12 -2.51
N ILE A 139 -12.51 -2.95 -2.76
CA ILE A 139 -11.81 -1.88 -3.46
C ILE A 139 -11.55 -0.76 -2.45
N PRO A 140 -10.29 -0.47 -2.10
CA PRO A 140 -9.99 0.64 -1.21
C PRO A 140 -10.33 1.97 -1.88
N VAL A 141 -11.18 2.76 -1.23
CA VAL A 141 -11.62 4.07 -1.69
C VAL A 141 -11.30 5.09 -0.62
N THR A 142 -10.51 6.10 -0.96
CA THR A 142 -10.27 7.24 -0.09
C THR A 142 -11.13 8.41 -0.54
N ILE A 143 -11.93 8.97 0.38
CA ILE A 143 -12.76 10.15 0.14
C ILE A 143 -12.18 11.29 0.96
N THR A 144 -11.74 12.35 0.27
CA THR A 144 -11.23 13.56 0.91
C THR A 144 -12.29 14.66 0.82
N THR A 145 -12.64 15.26 1.95
CA THR A 145 -13.64 16.32 2.08
C THR A 145 -13.14 17.45 2.96
N ALA A 146 -13.71 18.64 2.82
CA ALA A 146 -13.37 19.81 3.65
C ALA A 146 -13.90 19.68 5.10
N THR A 147 -14.99 18.96 5.32
CA THR A 147 -15.67 18.76 6.61
C THR A 147 -16.10 17.31 6.77
N GLU A 148 -16.49 16.94 7.96
CA GLU A 148 -17.06 15.61 8.21
C GLU A 148 -18.28 15.34 7.31
N VAL A 149 -18.30 14.14 6.73
CA VAL A 149 -19.39 13.70 5.84
C VAL A 149 -20.53 13.18 6.69
N ASP A 150 -21.75 13.67 6.42
CA ASP A 150 -22.94 13.15 7.05
C ASP A 150 -23.17 11.67 6.72
N SER A 151 -23.69 10.92 7.69
CA SER A 151 -23.93 9.46 7.58
C SER A 151 -24.86 9.10 6.42
N GLN A 152 -25.83 9.95 6.10
CA GLN A 152 -26.74 9.75 4.98
C GLN A 152 -26.02 9.91 3.63
N LEU A 153 -25.17 10.92 3.51
CA LEU A 153 -24.36 11.16 2.32
C LEU A 153 -23.34 10.03 2.12
N PHE A 154 -22.73 9.55 3.23
CA PHE A 154 -21.81 8.43 3.22
C PHE A 154 -22.47 7.15 2.68
N SER A 155 -23.67 6.81 3.15
CA SER A 155 -24.42 5.64 2.68
C SER A 155 -24.77 5.72 1.20
N ALA A 156 -25.28 6.88 0.74
CA ALA A 156 -25.63 7.10 -0.66
C ALA A 156 -24.40 7.03 -1.59
N LEU A 157 -23.25 7.52 -1.11
CA LEU A 157 -22.00 7.47 -1.86
C LEU A 157 -21.46 6.03 -1.94
N SER A 158 -21.55 5.26 -0.85
CA SER A 158 -21.19 3.85 -0.80
C SER A 158 -22.00 3.02 -1.79
N GLU A 159 -23.31 3.22 -1.87
CA GLU A 159 -24.16 2.53 -2.83
C GLU A 159 -23.82 2.87 -4.29
N LYS A 160 -23.59 4.15 -4.58
CA LYS A 160 -23.19 4.58 -5.93
C LYS A 160 -21.84 3.99 -6.32
N LEU A 161 -20.87 4.02 -5.41
CA LEU A 161 -19.54 3.46 -5.64
C LEU A 161 -19.60 1.95 -5.87
N ARG A 162 -20.42 1.21 -5.09
CA ARG A 162 -20.65 -0.22 -5.30
C ARG A 162 -21.19 -0.51 -6.70
N GLY A 163 -22.13 0.29 -7.19
CA GLY A 163 -22.70 0.16 -8.54
C GLY A 163 -21.71 0.43 -9.66
N VAL A 164 -20.80 1.39 -9.47
CA VAL A 164 -19.80 1.78 -10.48
C VAL A 164 -18.58 0.86 -10.47
N LEU A 165 -18.11 0.47 -9.29
CA LEU A 165 -16.87 -0.30 -9.13
C LEU A 165 -17.07 -1.81 -9.31
N GLY A 166 -18.31 -2.31 -9.19
CA GLY A 166 -18.60 -3.75 -9.30
C GLY A 166 -18.02 -4.60 -8.17
N GLY A 167 -17.61 -3.97 -7.06
CA GLY A 167 -17.04 -4.59 -5.88
C GLY A 167 -17.49 -3.87 -4.61
N GLU A 168 -17.04 -4.35 -3.45
CA GLU A 168 -17.36 -3.73 -2.17
C GLU A 168 -16.37 -2.62 -1.83
N PRO A 169 -16.77 -1.33 -1.80
CA PRO A 169 -15.87 -0.23 -1.49
C PRO A 169 -15.53 -0.20 0.00
N ILE A 170 -14.25 -0.30 0.35
CA ILE A 170 -13.76 0.03 1.69
C ILE A 170 -13.47 1.52 1.72
N ILE A 171 -14.39 2.28 2.28
CA ILE A 171 -14.30 3.74 2.27
C ILE A 171 -13.51 4.23 3.49
N ARG A 172 -12.43 4.97 3.21
CA ARG A 172 -11.68 5.74 4.20
C ARG A 172 -11.96 7.23 4.00
N SER A 173 -12.53 7.89 5.01
CA SER A 173 -12.73 9.35 5.00
C SER A 173 -11.49 10.05 5.52
N VAL A 174 -11.04 11.09 4.79
CA VAL A 174 -9.95 11.99 5.18
C VAL A 174 -10.50 13.41 5.13
N ILE A 175 -10.28 14.18 6.19
CA ILE A 175 -10.64 15.58 6.24
C ILE A 175 -9.42 16.40 5.86
N ASP A 176 -9.55 17.20 4.79
CA ASP A 176 -8.49 18.09 4.32
C ASP A 176 -9.06 19.51 4.15
N PRO A 177 -8.66 20.44 5.02
CA PRO A 177 -9.11 21.82 4.94
C PRO A 177 -8.67 22.59 3.68
N GLU A 178 -7.69 22.08 2.92
CA GLU A 178 -7.30 22.68 1.64
C GLU A 178 -8.34 22.47 0.55
N VAL A 179 -9.20 21.47 0.71
CA VAL A 179 -10.37 21.29 -0.14
C VAL A 179 -11.43 22.30 0.28
N ILE A 180 -11.58 23.39 -0.50
CA ILE A 180 -12.52 24.51 -0.21
C ILE A 180 -13.97 24.03 -0.07
N GLY A 181 -14.33 22.90 -0.77
CA GLY A 181 -15.65 22.28 -0.78
C GLY A 181 -15.76 21.23 -1.85
N GLY A 182 -16.83 20.44 -1.80
CA GLY A 182 -16.99 19.27 -2.65
C GLY A 182 -16.29 18.05 -2.08
N LEU A 183 -15.90 17.11 -2.95
CA LEU A 183 -15.21 15.87 -2.54
C LEU A 183 -14.21 15.44 -3.61
N VAL A 184 -13.15 14.79 -3.15
CA VAL A 184 -12.19 14.08 -3.99
C VAL A 184 -12.27 12.60 -3.65
N VAL A 185 -12.52 11.75 -4.65
CA VAL A 185 -12.58 10.30 -4.49
C VAL A 185 -11.38 9.68 -5.17
N ARG A 186 -10.59 8.94 -4.42
CA ARG A 186 -9.47 8.17 -4.94
C ARG A 186 -9.78 6.67 -4.86
N VAL A 187 -9.72 6.01 -6.00
CA VAL A 187 -9.93 4.56 -6.14
C VAL A 187 -8.65 3.96 -6.71
N GLY A 188 -7.84 3.35 -5.86
CA GLY A 188 -6.51 2.90 -6.25
C GLY A 188 -5.66 4.06 -6.82
N ASP A 189 -5.26 3.95 -8.08
CA ASP A 189 -4.46 4.98 -8.79
C ASP A 189 -5.32 6.06 -9.48
N THR A 190 -6.64 5.87 -9.54
CA THR A 190 -7.54 6.80 -10.21
C THR A 190 -8.10 7.81 -9.22
N VAL A 191 -8.02 9.10 -9.56
CA VAL A 191 -8.55 10.20 -8.76
C VAL A 191 -9.70 10.87 -9.50
N TYR A 192 -10.85 10.94 -8.85
CA TYR A 192 -12.04 11.67 -9.31
C TYR A 192 -12.17 12.93 -8.45
N ASP A 193 -11.78 14.06 -9.00
CA ASP A 193 -11.83 15.35 -8.30
C ASP A 193 -13.10 16.11 -8.67
N ALA A 194 -14.04 16.17 -7.75
CA ALA A 194 -15.26 16.96 -7.81
C ALA A 194 -15.21 18.17 -6.84
N SER A 195 -14.01 18.65 -6.52
CA SER A 195 -13.84 19.81 -5.65
C SER A 195 -14.31 21.10 -6.33
N VAL A 196 -14.77 22.04 -5.51
CA VAL A 196 -15.16 23.38 -5.96
C VAL A 196 -13.96 24.10 -6.58
N SER A 197 -12.75 23.88 -6.07
CA SER A 197 -11.51 24.44 -6.60
C SER A 197 -11.29 24.04 -8.06
N THR A 198 -11.38 22.77 -8.36
CA THR A 198 -11.22 22.25 -9.73
C THR A 198 -12.33 22.70 -10.66
N GLN A 199 -13.58 22.79 -10.16
CA GLN A 199 -14.70 23.35 -10.95
C GLN A 199 -14.46 24.81 -11.30
N LEU A 200 -14.01 25.64 -10.36
CA LEU A 200 -13.66 27.04 -10.60
C LEU A 200 -12.51 27.19 -11.60
N GLN A 201 -11.47 26.38 -11.46
CA GLN A 201 -10.34 26.38 -12.41
C GLN A 201 -10.82 26.02 -13.83
N ASN A 202 -11.70 25.04 -13.98
CA ASN A 202 -12.25 24.67 -15.26
C ASN A 202 -13.09 25.77 -15.87
N VAL A 203 -13.91 26.48 -15.09
CA VAL A 203 -14.68 27.65 -15.55
C VAL A 203 -13.74 28.77 -15.99
N CYS A 204 -12.74 29.12 -15.19
CA CYS A 204 -11.73 30.11 -15.57
C CYS A 204 -11.02 29.74 -16.89
N ARG A 205 -10.62 28.48 -17.05
CA ARG A 205 -9.98 28.01 -18.29
C ARG A 205 -10.90 28.17 -19.48
N GLN A 206 -12.16 27.75 -19.37
CA GLN A 206 -13.15 27.89 -20.43
C GLN A 206 -13.40 29.37 -20.81
N MET A 207 -13.41 30.28 -19.83
CA MET A 207 -13.52 31.73 -20.09
C MET A 207 -12.31 32.26 -20.88
N ILE A 208 -11.09 31.87 -20.49
CA ILE A 208 -9.86 32.26 -21.18
C ILE A 208 -9.85 31.72 -22.62
N GLU A 209 -10.21 30.45 -22.83
CA GLU A 209 -10.26 29.84 -24.17
C GLU A 209 -11.29 30.53 -25.06
N ARG A 210 -12.51 30.82 -24.53
CA ARG A 210 -13.56 31.55 -25.29
C ARG A 210 -13.09 32.96 -25.66
N SER A 211 -12.48 33.68 -24.72
CA SER A 211 -11.96 35.01 -24.98
C SER A 211 -10.86 35.00 -26.04
N ALA A 212 -9.96 34.02 -26.00
CA ALA A 212 -8.92 33.85 -27.01
C ALA A 212 -9.51 33.54 -28.41
N GLN A 213 -10.52 32.68 -28.48
CA GLN A 213 -11.24 32.38 -29.73
C GLN A 213 -11.95 33.63 -30.30
N GLU A 214 -12.66 34.40 -29.46
CA GLU A 214 -13.30 35.65 -29.91
C GLU A 214 -12.30 36.67 -30.45
N ILE A 215 -11.15 36.83 -29.80
CA ILE A 215 -10.09 37.74 -30.29
C ILE A 215 -9.56 37.23 -31.63
N GLN A 216 -9.39 35.92 -31.78
CA GLN A 216 -8.88 35.33 -33.03
C GLN A 216 -9.87 35.52 -34.19
N ASN A 217 -11.15 35.21 -33.96
CA ASN A 217 -12.23 35.42 -34.91
C ASN A 217 -12.37 36.89 -35.35
N ARG A 218 -12.26 37.85 -34.42
CA ARG A 218 -12.26 39.29 -34.72
C ARG A 218 -11.07 39.67 -35.58
N ARG A 219 -9.87 39.14 -35.32
CA ARG A 219 -8.67 39.45 -36.16
C ARG A 219 -8.82 38.92 -37.56
N GLU A 220 -9.44 37.76 -37.76
CA GLU A 220 -9.71 37.18 -39.09
C GLU A 220 -10.75 38.01 -39.85
N SER A 221 -11.82 38.47 -39.19
CA SER A 221 -12.83 39.34 -39.83
C SER A 221 -12.25 40.69 -40.29
N PHE A 222 -11.28 41.26 -39.53
CA PHE A 222 -10.58 42.48 -39.95
C PHE A 222 -9.55 42.26 -41.09
N ARG A 223 -9.12 41.06 -41.36
CA ARG A 223 -8.20 40.71 -42.46
C ARG A 223 -8.93 40.37 -43.77
N ALA A 224 -10.21 40.03 -43.67
CA ALA A 224 -11.04 39.60 -44.82
C ALA A 224 -11.88 40.74 -45.42
N GLY A 225 -11.88 41.94 -44.85
CA GLY A 225 -12.51 43.17 -45.39
C GLY A 225 -11.47 44.19 -45.79
#